data_6d28bc52efbeb77d3ac2684239dc1ef8
#
_entry.id   6d28bc52efbeb77d3ac2684239dc1ef8
#
_cell.length_a   1.000
_cell.length_b   1.000
_cell.length_c   1.000
_cell.angle_alpha   90.00
_cell.angle_beta   90.00
_cell.angle_gamma   90.00
#
_symmetry.space_group_name_H-M   'P 1'
#
loop_
_entity.id
_entity.type
_entity.pdbx_description
1 polymer ?
#
loop_
_entity_poly.entity_id
_entity_poly.type
_entity_poly.pdbx_seq_one_letter_code
_entity_poly.pdbx_strand_id
1 'polypeptide(L)'
;KKYDLPFLWLRDNCQCDSCRISETQEKQFLLHTVPLDISPKSIEEKDNSIVVVWPDNHKTFIPIKIIEKSGSLRYPEYKVWPKGFKPEKFDWSEFLDTKETALEALKEFVKLGVIVLENAPKEPNSLELLSKRLGPIHEVLFERIHNVSVSGHVYNVAHTSKGLPPHNDFASYKSQPSVQALHMLENECQGGESIIVDGWQLVKDLKNDKPEYFEILKEFDVPFREFDENNETYAEAPLIK
;
A
#
# COMPACT_ATOMS: atom_id res chain seq x y z
N LYS A 1 12.57 -3.80 -25.35
CA LYS A 1 12.43 -4.55 -24.07
C LYS A 1 11.94 -5.95 -24.39
N LYS A 2 12.41 -6.97 -23.65
CA LYS A 2 11.92 -8.35 -23.76
C LYS A 2 10.91 -8.59 -22.65
N TYR A 3 9.74 -9.12 -23.00
CA TYR A 3 8.69 -9.50 -22.05
C TYR A 3 8.46 -11.01 -22.17
N ASP A 4 8.37 -11.68 -21.04
CA ASP A 4 7.99 -13.08 -20.95
C ASP A 4 6.55 -13.12 -20.42
N LEU A 5 5.61 -13.39 -21.30
CA LEU A 5 4.18 -13.34 -21.01
C LEU A 5 3.54 -14.70 -21.30
N PRO A 6 2.82 -15.29 -20.33
CA PRO A 6 2.08 -16.53 -20.56
C PRO A 6 1.04 -16.36 -21.68
N PHE A 7 0.82 -17.39 -22.48
CA PHE A 7 -0.21 -17.36 -23.55
C PHE A 7 -1.60 -17.11 -22.98
N LEU A 8 -1.92 -17.67 -21.83
CA LEU A 8 -3.17 -17.38 -21.12
C LEU A 8 -3.33 -15.89 -20.82
N TRP A 9 -2.25 -15.21 -20.42
CA TRP A 9 -2.27 -13.77 -20.21
C TRP A 9 -2.58 -13.01 -21.50
N LEU A 10 -1.95 -13.40 -22.61
CA LEU A 10 -2.22 -12.79 -23.92
C LEU A 10 -3.68 -13.00 -24.33
N ARG A 11 -4.25 -14.20 -24.11
CA ARG A 11 -5.64 -14.50 -24.43
C ARG A 11 -6.62 -13.71 -23.57
N ASP A 12 -6.33 -13.61 -22.27
CA ASP A 12 -7.15 -12.88 -21.28
C ASP A 12 -7.16 -11.36 -21.49
N ASN A 13 -6.09 -10.81 -22.05
CA ASN A 13 -5.95 -9.37 -22.28
C ASN A 13 -6.34 -8.91 -23.68
N CYS A 14 -7.11 -9.70 -24.40
CA CYS A 14 -7.69 -9.30 -25.68
C CYS A 14 -8.54 -8.04 -25.55
N GLN A 15 -8.37 -7.10 -26.47
CA GLN A 15 -9.10 -5.82 -26.46
C GLN A 15 -10.21 -5.74 -27.50
N CYS A 16 -10.59 -6.86 -28.15
CA CYS A 16 -11.67 -6.86 -29.16
C CYS A 16 -13.05 -6.82 -28.51
N ASP A 17 -14.06 -6.38 -29.28
CA ASP A 17 -15.44 -6.21 -28.83
C ASP A 17 -16.11 -7.51 -28.38
N SER A 18 -15.65 -8.67 -28.86
CA SER A 18 -16.16 -9.98 -28.39
C SER A 18 -15.57 -10.40 -27.03
N CYS A 19 -14.51 -9.76 -26.56
CA CYS A 19 -13.86 -10.06 -25.28
C CYS A 19 -14.10 -8.97 -24.23
N ARG A 20 -14.47 -7.77 -24.66
CA ARG A 20 -14.75 -6.64 -23.77
C ARG A 20 -15.99 -5.89 -24.21
N ILE A 21 -16.69 -5.33 -23.25
CA ILE A 21 -17.77 -4.38 -23.47
C ILE A 21 -17.15 -3.05 -23.85
N SER A 22 -17.50 -2.49 -25.00
CA SER A 22 -16.86 -1.27 -25.55
C SER A 22 -17.04 -0.05 -24.63
N GLU A 23 -18.20 0.07 -23.99
CA GLU A 23 -18.57 1.22 -23.16
C GLU A 23 -17.88 1.22 -21.81
N THR A 24 -17.80 0.06 -21.15
CA THR A 24 -17.28 -0.06 -19.78
C THR A 24 -15.86 -0.61 -19.73
N GLN A 25 -15.38 -1.19 -20.84
CA GLN A 25 -14.11 -1.92 -20.93
C GLN A 25 -14.02 -3.14 -19.99
N GLU A 26 -15.16 -3.57 -19.46
CA GLU A 26 -15.25 -4.79 -18.66
C GLU A 26 -15.05 -6.03 -19.51
N LYS A 27 -14.42 -7.04 -18.94
CA LYS A 27 -14.27 -8.34 -19.60
C LYS A 27 -15.60 -9.06 -19.65
N GLN A 28 -15.99 -9.52 -20.83
CA GLN A 28 -17.06 -10.49 -21.00
C GLN A 28 -16.54 -11.88 -21.41
N PHE A 29 -15.26 -11.98 -21.71
CA PHE A 29 -14.58 -13.23 -21.99
C PHE A 29 -14.26 -13.99 -20.69
N LEU A 30 -14.56 -15.29 -20.67
CA LEU A 30 -14.38 -16.15 -19.49
C LEU A 30 -13.12 -17.01 -19.66
N LEU A 31 -12.05 -16.66 -18.97
CA LEU A 31 -10.74 -17.33 -19.12
C LEU A 31 -10.79 -18.83 -18.80
N HIS A 32 -11.66 -19.28 -17.90
CA HIS A 32 -11.79 -20.70 -17.56
C HIS A 32 -12.30 -21.60 -18.72
N THR A 33 -12.81 -21.00 -19.80
CA THR A 33 -13.22 -21.73 -21.01
C THR A 33 -12.05 -22.06 -21.93
N VAL A 34 -10.85 -21.59 -21.60
CA VAL A 34 -9.64 -21.77 -22.41
C VAL A 34 -8.79 -22.89 -21.81
N PRO A 35 -8.26 -23.82 -22.64
CA PRO A 35 -7.31 -24.81 -22.18
C PRO A 35 -6.06 -24.17 -21.54
N LEU A 36 -5.56 -24.76 -20.45
CA LEU A 36 -4.38 -24.24 -19.75
C LEU A 36 -3.11 -24.30 -20.61
N ASP A 37 -3.05 -25.23 -21.56
CA ASP A 37 -1.96 -25.46 -22.50
C ASP A 37 -2.17 -24.74 -23.85
N ILE A 38 -3.06 -23.78 -23.90
CA ILE A 38 -3.32 -23.02 -25.12
C ILE A 38 -2.04 -22.46 -25.71
N SER A 39 -1.86 -22.66 -27.02
CA SER A 39 -0.74 -22.12 -27.79
C SER A 39 -1.26 -21.40 -29.04
N PRO A 40 -0.69 -20.26 -29.41
CA PRO A 40 -1.12 -19.51 -30.58
C PRO A 40 -0.72 -20.22 -31.89
N LYS A 41 -1.51 -19.99 -32.95
CA LYS A 41 -1.10 -20.33 -34.31
C LYS A 41 -0.04 -19.39 -34.86
N SER A 42 -0.15 -18.11 -34.56
CA SER A 42 0.84 -17.10 -34.89
C SER A 42 0.81 -15.93 -33.89
N ILE A 43 1.96 -15.26 -33.76
CA ILE A 43 2.13 -14.00 -33.03
C ILE A 43 2.88 -13.04 -33.95
N GLU A 44 2.32 -11.86 -34.13
CA GLU A 44 2.90 -10.81 -34.97
C GLU A 44 2.85 -9.46 -34.27
N GLU A 45 3.85 -8.64 -34.47
CA GLU A 45 3.83 -7.22 -34.10
C GLU A 45 3.35 -6.41 -35.31
N LYS A 46 2.25 -5.69 -35.13
CA LYS A 46 1.65 -4.86 -36.17
C LYS A 46 1.02 -3.62 -35.57
N ASP A 47 1.27 -2.47 -36.17
CA ASP A 47 0.67 -1.17 -35.81
C ASP A 47 0.77 -0.86 -34.31
N ASN A 48 1.95 -1.05 -33.72
CA ASN A 48 2.23 -0.86 -32.30
C ASN A 48 1.34 -1.72 -31.36
N SER A 49 0.95 -2.89 -31.85
CA SER A 49 0.15 -3.88 -31.13
C SER A 49 0.70 -5.29 -31.37
N ILE A 50 0.50 -6.18 -30.43
CA ILE A 50 0.71 -7.60 -30.63
C ILE A 50 -0.61 -8.20 -31.12
N VAL A 51 -0.56 -8.88 -32.27
CA VAL A 51 -1.68 -9.64 -32.84
C VAL A 51 -1.41 -11.11 -32.66
N VAL A 52 -2.32 -11.82 -32.00
CA VAL A 52 -2.20 -13.25 -31.74
C VAL A 52 -3.38 -13.98 -32.37
N VAL A 53 -3.11 -14.99 -33.21
CA VAL A 53 -4.13 -15.86 -33.80
C VAL A 53 -4.17 -17.18 -33.03
N TRP A 54 -5.34 -17.53 -32.53
CA TRP A 54 -5.56 -18.73 -31.72
C TRP A 54 -6.07 -19.92 -32.51
N PRO A 55 -6.06 -21.16 -31.97
CA PRO A 55 -6.58 -22.35 -32.65
C PRO A 55 -8.05 -22.27 -33.07
N ASP A 56 -8.87 -21.53 -32.33
CA ASP A 56 -10.27 -21.24 -32.61
C ASP A 56 -10.49 -20.15 -33.68
N ASN A 57 -9.41 -19.66 -34.29
CA ASN A 57 -9.36 -18.53 -35.22
C ASN A 57 -9.70 -17.17 -34.60
N HIS A 58 -9.85 -17.09 -33.28
CA HIS A 58 -9.93 -15.80 -32.58
C HIS A 58 -8.64 -14.99 -32.76
N LYS A 59 -8.77 -13.68 -32.95
CA LYS A 59 -7.63 -12.75 -33.04
C LYS A 59 -7.62 -11.86 -31.84
N THR A 60 -6.57 -11.99 -31.03
CA THR A 60 -6.30 -11.08 -29.92
C THR A 60 -5.48 -9.88 -30.41
N PHE A 61 -5.90 -8.68 -30.02
CA PHE A 61 -5.16 -7.44 -30.25
C PHE A 61 -4.79 -6.85 -28.91
N ILE A 62 -3.49 -6.63 -28.68
CA ILE A 62 -2.98 -6.01 -27.44
C ILE A 62 -2.06 -4.86 -27.79
N PRO A 63 -2.44 -3.60 -27.57
CA PRO A 63 -1.54 -2.47 -27.71
C PRO A 63 -0.27 -2.64 -26.85
N ILE A 64 0.91 -2.36 -27.39
CA ILE A 64 2.19 -2.52 -26.68
C ILE A 64 2.20 -1.74 -25.36
N LYS A 65 1.54 -0.58 -25.32
CA LYS A 65 1.37 0.20 -24.09
C LYS A 65 0.71 -0.57 -22.92
N ILE A 66 -0.17 -1.54 -23.22
CA ILE A 66 -0.80 -2.38 -22.18
C ILE A 66 0.24 -3.35 -21.62
N ILE A 67 1.05 -3.95 -22.49
CA ILE A 67 2.15 -4.83 -22.11
C ILE A 67 3.18 -4.07 -21.25
N GLU A 68 3.53 -2.87 -21.65
CA GLU A 68 4.46 -2.02 -20.91
C GLU A 68 3.93 -1.64 -19.53
N LYS A 69 2.63 -1.32 -19.43
CA LYS A 69 1.97 -1.02 -18.16
C LYS A 69 1.90 -2.24 -17.24
N SER A 70 1.56 -3.43 -17.77
CA SER A 70 1.47 -4.65 -16.97
C SER A 70 2.82 -5.09 -16.39
N GLY A 71 3.91 -4.81 -17.11
CA GLY A 71 5.28 -5.02 -16.61
C GLY A 71 5.78 -3.92 -15.68
N SER A 72 5.07 -2.79 -15.57
CA SER A 72 5.45 -1.62 -14.78
C SER A 72 4.72 -1.50 -13.44
N LEU A 73 3.80 -2.41 -13.11
CA LEU A 73 3.25 -2.54 -11.76
C LEU A 73 4.29 -3.09 -10.77
N ARG A 74 5.54 -2.71 -10.96
CA ARG A 74 6.54 -2.83 -9.90
C ARG A 74 6.25 -1.70 -8.94
N TYR A 75 5.88 -2.06 -7.73
CA TYR A 75 5.93 -1.11 -6.63
C TYR A 75 7.34 -0.49 -6.65
N PRO A 76 7.45 0.84 -6.48
CA PRO A 76 8.76 1.46 -6.35
C PRO A 76 9.53 0.72 -5.28
N GLU A 77 10.80 0.41 -5.57
CA GLU A 77 11.65 -0.28 -4.62
C GLU A 77 11.80 0.58 -3.38
N TYR A 78 11.41 0.03 -2.22
CA TYR A 78 11.60 0.69 -0.94
C TYR A 78 13.10 0.96 -0.71
N LYS A 79 13.42 2.15 -0.25
CA LYS A 79 14.78 2.56 0.07
C LYS A 79 14.94 2.71 1.57
N VAL A 80 15.88 1.97 2.14
CA VAL A 80 16.26 2.16 3.55
C VAL A 80 16.79 3.58 3.78
N TRP A 81 16.51 4.11 4.95
CA TRP A 81 16.87 5.49 5.27
C TRP A 81 18.38 5.66 5.44
N PRO A 82 18.99 6.69 4.88
CA PRO A 82 20.37 7.04 5.15
C PRO A 82 20.53 7.58 6.57
N LYS A 83 21.75 7.56 7.08
CA LYS A 83 22.05 8.17 8.37
C LYS A 83 21.68 9.66 8.36
N GLY A 84 20.93 10.11 9.37
CA GLY A 84 20.46 11.47 9.48
C GLY A 84 19.26 11.79 8.56
N PHE A 85 18.55 10.76 8.09
CA PHE A 85 17.34 10.90 7.31
C PHE A 85 16.36 11.90 7.93
N LYS A 86 15.74 12.69 7.08
CA LYS A 86 14.60 13.55 7.42
C LYS A 86 13.55 13.36 6.36
N PRO A 87 12.26 13.19 6.74
CA PRO A 87 11.18 13.08 5.78
C PRO A 87 11.08 14.32 4.87
N GLU A 88 10.73 14.10 3.61
CA GLU A 88 10.36 15.18 2.70
C GLU A 88 9.09 15.86 3.18
N LYS A 89 9.03 17.17 2.97
CA LYS A 89 7.95 18.04 3.43
C LYS A 89 7.22 18.62 2.23
N PHE A 90 5.90 18.59 2.29
CA PHE A 90 5.02 19.12 1.27
C PHE A 90 3.98 20.03 1.92
N ASP A 91 3.54 21.06 1.21
CA ASP A 91 2.45 21.91 1.69
C ASP A 91 1.12 21.16 1.60
N TRP A 92 0.31 21.26 2.65
CA TRP A 92 -0.98 20.57 2.76
C TRP A 92 -1.94 20.94 1.62
N SER A 93 -2.08 22.24 1.33
CA SER A 93 -3.00 22.73 0.31
C SER A 93 -2.54 22.33 -1.09
N GLU A 94 -1.25 22.45 -1.38
CA GLU A 94 -0.69 22.01 -2.65
C GLU A 94 -0.84 20.49 -2.85
N PHE A 95 -0.64 19.69 -1.80
CA PHE A 95 -0.87 18.24 -1.87
C PHE A 95 -2.32 17.91 -2.20
N LEU A 96 -3.29 18.64 -1.66
CA LEU A 96 -4.70 18.39 -1.91
C LEU A 96 -5.17 18.90 -3.28
N ASP A 97 -4.66 20.04 -3.72
CA ASP A 97 -5.21 20.75 -4.88
C ASP A 97 -4.40 20.53 -6.16
N THR A 98 -3.09 20.29 -6.04
CA THR A 98 -2.17 20.16 -7.19
C THR A 98 -1.84 18.69 -7.43
N LYS A 99 -2.12 18.22 -8.64
CA LYS A 99 -1.90 16.82 -9.03
C LYS A 99 -0.41 16.45 -9.07
N GLU A 100 0.41 17.36 -9.51
CA GLU A 100 1.86 17.20 -9.63
C GLU A 100 2.50 17.05 -8.25
N THR A 101 2.17 17.93 -7.30
CA THR A 101 2.64 17.86 -5.91
C THR A 101 2.17 16.58 -5.23
N ALA A 102 0.90 16.21 -5.41
CA ALA A 102 0.37 14.96 -4.87
C ALA A 102 1.12 13.72 -5.43
N LEU A 103 1.41 13.71 -6.74
CA LEU A 103 2.14 12.61 -7.37
C LEU A 103 3.58 12.49 -6.85
N GLU A 104 4.26 13.63 -6.67
CA GLU A 104 5.62 13.67 -6.12
C GLU A 104 5.65 13.18 -4.67
N ALA A 105 4.77 13.71 -3.82
CA ALA A 105 4.63 13.31 -2.43
C ALA A 105 4.32 11.81 -2.30
N LEU A 106 3.39 11.28 -3.09
CA LEU A 106 3.05 9.86 -3.08
C LEU A 106 4.19 8.96 -3.57
N LYS A 107 4.99 9.41 -4.54
CA LYS A 107 6.18 8.67 -4.98
C LYS A 107 7.23 8.59 -3.87
N GLU A 108 7.49 9.70 -3.16
CA GLU A 108 8.41 9.70 -2.03
C GLU A 108 7.86 8.87 -0.86
N PHE A 109 6.56 8.98 -0.57
CA PHE A 109 5.91 8.15 0.44
C PHE A 109 6.06 6.64 0.17
N VAL A 110 5.79 6.19 -1.05
CA VAL A 110 5.92 4.76 -1.39
C VAL A 110 7.38 4.30 -1.36
N LYS A 111 8.32 5.18 -1.65
CA LYS A 111 9.77 4.89 -1.67
C LYS A 111 10.38 4.85 -0.27
N LEU A 112 9.95 5.73 0.62
CA LEU A 112 10.56 5.96 1.95
C LEU A 112 9.65 5.63 3.13
N GLY A 113 8.36 5.40 2.89
CA GLY A 113 7.39 5.04 3.92
C GLY A 113 6.86 6.21 4.76
N VAL A 114 7.38 7.43 4.57
CA VAL A 114 6.98 8.59 5.37
C VAL A 114 7.15 9.89 4.58
N ILE A 115 6.20 10.80 4.77
CA ILE A 115 6.26 12.20 4.34
C ILE A 115 5.67 13.09 5.45
N VAL A 116 5.94 14.37 5.39
CA VAL A 116 5.34 15.38 6.28
C VAL A 116 4.53 16.37 5.45
N LEU A 117 3.29 16.60 5.83
CA LEU A 117 2.46 17.66 5.27
C LEU A 117 2.46 18.85 6.24
N GLU A 118 3.05 19.97 5.81
CA GLU A 118 3.11 21.20 6.59
C GLU A 118 1.89 22.09 6.31
N ASN A 119 1.64 23.04 7.20
CA ASN A 119 0.53 24.00 7.10
C ASN A 119 -0.86 23.37 7.05
N ALA A 120 -1.00 22.16 7.63
CA ALA A 120 -2.32 21.56 7.77
C ALA A 120 -3.22 22.43 8.65
N PRO A 121 -4.54 22.54 8.33
CA PRO A 121 -5.49 23.27 9.17
C PRO A 121 -5.54 22.69 10.57
N LYS A 122 -5.72 23.53 11.60
CA LYS A 122 -5.83 23.09 13.00
C LYS A 122 -7.25 22.70 13.41
N GLU A 123 -8.16 22.58 12.46
CA GLU A 123 -9.52 22.17 12.70
C GLU A 123 -9.65 20.65 12.87
N PRO A 124 -10.44 20.19 13.84
CA PRO A 124 -10.77 18.77 13.96
C PRO A 124 -11.32 18.19 12.66
N ASN A 125 -11.05 16.91 12.41
CA ASN A 125 -11.49 16.18 11.22
C ASN A 125 -10.88 16.65 9.87
N SER A 126 -9.90 17.54 9.85
CA SER A 126 -9.21 17.93 8.60
C SER A 126 -8.60 16.73 7.87
N LEU A 127 -8.27 15.65 8.57
CA LEU A 127 -7.78 14.39 7.98
C LEU A 127 -8.75 13.77 6.96
N GLU A 128 -10.06 14.05 7.06
CA GLU A 128 -11.04 13.59 6.06
C GLU A 128 -10.70 14.08 4.64
N LEU A 129 -10.04 15.22 4.52
CA LEU A 129 -9.64 15.78 3.23
C LEU A 129 -8.57 14.91 2.54
N LEU A 130 -7.75 14.19 3.30
CA LEU A 130 -6.75 13.29 2.74
C LEU A 130 -7.36 12.13 1.96
N SER A 131 -8.59 11.72 2.30
CA SER A 131 -9.30 10.66 1.58
C SER A 131 -9.47 10.95 0.08
N LYS A 132 -9.50 12.23 -0.31
CA LYS A 132 -9.57 12.67 -1.72
C LYS A 132 -8.33 12.27 -2.54
N ARG A 133 -7.20 12.06 -1.88
CA ARG A 133 -5.92 11.72 -2.52
C ARG A 133 -5.45 10.29 -2.21
N LEU A 134 -5.67 9.84 -0.98
CA LEU A 134 -5.18 8.56 -0.50
C LEU A 134 -6.20 7.42 -0.65
N GLY A 135 -7.48 7.75 -0.74
CA GLY A 135 -8.58 6.79 -0.76
C GLY A 135 -9.37 6.76 0.55
N PRO A 136 -10.35 5.87 0.68
CA PRO A 136 -11.24 5.85 1.83
C PRO A 136 -10.47 5.57 3.13
N ILE A 137 -10.85 6.27 4.19
CA ILE A 137 -10.30 6.02 5.52
C ILE A 137 -10.79 4.65 6.00
N HIS A 138 -9.86 3.85 6.50
CA HIS A 138 -10.16 2.55 7.11
C HIS A 138 -10.68 2.78 8.53
N GLU A 139 -11.95 2.48 8.76
CA GLU A 139 -12.53 2.48 10.11
C GLU A 139 -11.98 1.29 10.90
N VAL A 140 -11.55 1.58 12.12
CA VAL A 140 -10.99 0.59 13.04
C VAL A 140 -11.87 0.49 14.29
N LEU A 141 -11.46 -0.30 15.27
CA LEU A 141 -12.18 -0.56 16.50
C LEU A 141 -12.59 0.72 17.26
N PHE A 142 -11.77 1.77 17.17
CA PHE A 142 -12.00 2.99 17.93
C PHE A 142 -12.94 3.95 17.22
N GLU A 143 -12.54 4.47 16.11
CA GLU A 143 -13.33 5.41 15.29
C GLU A 143 -12.67 5.58 13.92
N ARG A 144 -13.37 6.26 13.02
CA ARG A 144 -12.85 6.63 11.70
C ARG A 144 -11.68 7.62 11.81
N ILE A 145 -11.82 8.63 12.66
CA ILE A 145 -10.77 9.55 13.06
C ILE A 145 -10.90 9.71 14.57
N HIS A 146 -9.88 9.35 15.31
CA HIS A 146 -9.89 9.46 16.75
C HIS A 146 -8.87 10.49 17.26
N ASN A 147 -9.20 11.15 18.35
CA ASN A 147 -8.34 12.11 19.00
C ASN A 147 -7.45 11.43 20.02
N VAL A 148 -6.15 11.65 19.92
CA VAL A 148 -5.17 11.22 20.93
C VAL A 148 -4.89 12.39 21.86
N SER A 149 -5.32 12.27 23.08
CA SER A 149 -5.10 13.29 24.12
C SER A 149 -4.93 12.65 25.49
N VAL A 150 -4.20 13.31 26.38
CA VAL A 150 -4.15 12.88 27.77
C VAL A 150 -5.52 13.15 28.40
N SER A 151 -6.19 12.12 28.86
CA SER A 151 -7.52 12.20 29.44
C SER A 151 -7.64 11.49 30.78
N GLY A 152 -8.67 11.83 31.57
CA GLY A 152 -8.97 11.16 32.83
C GLY A 152 -9.48 9.72 32.67
N HIS A 153 -9.94 9.33 31.46
CA HIS A 153 -10.38 7.97 31.13
C HIS A 153 -9.34 7.31 30.24
N VAL A 154 -8.39 6.63 30.86
CA VAL A 154 -7.28 5.97 30.19
C VAL A 154 -7.64 4.53 29.90
N TYR A 155 -7.79 4.16 28.62
CA TYR A 155 -7.97 2.77 28.20
C TYR A 155 -6.75 2.18 27.48
N ASN A 156 -5.78 3.01 27.10
CA ASN A 156 -4.48 2.54 26.64
C ASN A 156 -3.35 3.53 26.98
N VAL A 157 -2.10 3.14 26.75
CA VAL A 157 -0.91 3.96 27.11
C VAL A 157 -0.85 5.28 26.36
N ALA A 158 -1.41 5.36 25.13
CA ALA A 158 -1.40 6.59 24.33
C ALA A 158 -2.21 7.74 24.97
N HIS A 159 -3.14 7.44 25.90
CA HIS A 159 -3.90 8.44 26.65
C HIS A 159 -3.22 8.85 27.95
N THR A 160 -1.95 8.53 28.14
CA THR A 160 -1.16 8.90 29.30
C THR A 160 -0.04 9.86 28.92
N SER A 161 0.59 10.48 29.93
CA SER A 161 1.81 11.27 29.76
C SER A 161 3.10 10.44 29.65
N LYS A 162 3.00 9.10 29.60
CA LYS A 162 4.15 8.22 29.49
C LYS A 162 4.64 8.12 28.04
N GLY A 163 5.95 8.02 27.87
CA GLY A 163 6.54 7.76 26.56
C GLY A 163 6.10 6.38 26.03
N LEU A 164 5.74 6.33 24.76
CA LEU A 164 5.36 5.12 24.06
C LEU A 164 6.54 4.67 23.18
N PRO A 165 7.07 3.44 23.36
CA PRO A 165 8.16 2.95 22.52
C PRO A 165 7.69 2.74 21.08
N PRO A 166 8.61 2.69 20.09
CA PRO A 166 8.26 2.35 18.71
C PRO A 166 7.47 1.05 18.62
N HIS A 167 6.37 1.08 17.92
CA HIS A 167 5.43 -0.04 17.75
C HIS A 167 4.67 0.08 16.42
N ASN A 168 4.00 -0.98 16.04
CA ASN A 168 2.99 -0.98 14.97
C ASN A 168 1.61 -1.05 15.62
N ASP A 169 0.68 -0.24 15.11
CA ASP A 169 -0.71 -0.30 15.53
C ASP A 169 -1.44 -1.47 14.89
N PHE A 170 -2.50 -1.94 15.55
CA PHE A 170 -3.42 -2.96 15.05
C PHE A 170 -2.78 -4.29 14.66
N ALA A 171 -1.76 -4.73 15.42
CA ALA A 171 -1.15 -6.05 15.22
C ALA A 171 -2.14 -7.21 15.38
N SER A 172 -3.23 -6.99 16.11
CA SER A 172 -4.35 -7.92 16.30
C SER A 172 -5.29 -8.05 15.10
N TYR A 173 -5.11 -7.25 14.04
CA TYR A 173 -5.90 -7.31 12.82
C TYR A 173 -5.25 -8.24 11.80
N LYS A 174 -6.04 -9.13 11.18
CA LYS A 174 -5.57 -9.97 10.05
C LYS A 174 -5.17 -9.13 8.84
N SER A 175 -5.87 -8.02 8.62
CA SER A 175 -5.55 -7.01 7.60
C SER A 175 -5.37 -5.67 8.30
N GLN A 176 -4.13 -5.33 8.55
CA GLN A 176 -3.77 -4.07 9.21
C GLN A 176 -3.99 -2.87 8.27
N PRO A 177 -4.37 -1.69 8.80
CA PRO A 177 -4.31 -0.45 8.04
C PRO A 177 -2.91 -0.21 7.49
N SER A 178 -2.80 0.08 6.21
CA SER A 178 -1.50 0.19 5.53
C SER A 178 -0.82 1.54 5.74
N VAL A 179 -1.59 2.58 6.04
CA VAL A 179 -1.13 3.97 6.17
C VAL A 179 -1.77 4.60 7.38
N GLN A 180 -0.96 5.27 8.18
CA GLN A 180 -1.42 6.10 9.29
C GLN A 180 -1.15 7.57 9.00
N ALA A 181 -2.13 8.42 9.23
CA ALA A 181 -1.98 9.87 9.23
C ALA A 181 -2.12 10.40 10.65
N LEU A 182 -1.07 11.02 11.17
CA LEU A 182 -1.06 11.66 12.48
C LEU A 182 -1.09 13.17 12.30
N HIS A 183 -2.14 13.83 12.80
CA HIS A 183 -2.34 15.27 12.66
C HIS A 183 -2.17 15.95 14.01
N MET A 184 -1.17 16.84 14.11
CA MET A 184 -0.94 17.64 15.30
C MET A 184 -1.81 18.89 15.27
N LEU A 185 -2.83 18.94 16.12
CA LEU A 185 -3.72 20.11 16.27
C LEU A 185 -3.09 21.18 17.17
N GLU A 186 -2.59 20.77 18.32
CA GLU A 186 -1.92 21.61 19.30
C GLU A 186 -0.72 20.88 19.90
N ASN A 187 0.37 21.57 20.10
CA ASN A 187 1.52 21.09 20.86
C ASN A 187 2.11 22.27 21.65
N GLU A 188 1.62 22.47 22.84
CA GLU A 188 2.11 23.51 23.78
C GLU A 188 3.04 22.91 24.84
N CYS A 189 3.32 21.61 24.75
CA CYS A 189 4.18 20.89 25.70
C CYS A 189 5.65 20.93 25.30
N GLN A 190 6.52 20.74 26.28
CA GLN A 190 7.90 20.30 26.02
C GLN A 190 7.88 18.77 25.92
N GLY A 191 8.38 18.21 24.80
CA GLY A 191 8.29 16.80 24.48
C GLY A 191 7.09 16.46 23.59
N GLY A 192 6.74 15.18 23.51
CA GLY A 192 5.67 14.69 22.65
C GLY A 192 6.07 14.54 21.19
N GLU A 193 7.37 14.56 20.90
CA GLU A 193 7.88 14.30 19.56
C GLU A 193 7.56 12.88 19.11
N SER A 194 7.16 12.75 17.85
CA SER A 194 6.97 11.44 17.20
C SER A 194 8.33 10.89 16.74
N ILE A 195 8.67 9.70 17.22
CA ILE A 195 9.85 8.96 16.78
C ILE A 195 9.42 7.92 15.76
N ILE A 196 10.00 7.99 14.57
CA ILE A 196 9.74 7.06 13.48
C ILE A 196 11.01 6.24 13.23
N VAL A 197 10.84 4.93 13.04
CA VAL A 197 11.95 3.98 12.85
C VAL A 197 11.77 3.25 11.54
N ASP A 198 12.87 3.10 10.78
CA ASP A 198 12.90 2.28 9.58
C ASP A 198 12.92 0.79 9.93
N GLY A 199 11.74 0.17 9.89
CA GLY A 199 11.60 -1.26 10.18
C GLY A 199 12.36 -2.16 9.19
N TRP A 200 12.49 -1.76 7.92
CA TRP A 200 13.25 -2.51 6.93
C TRP A 200 14.76 -2.50 7.22
N GLN A 201 15.28 -1.35 7.69
CA GLN A 201 16.67 -1.28 8.12
C GLN A 201 16.90 -2.16 9.35
N LEU A 202 15.98 -2.12 10.34
CA LEU A 202 16.08 -2.98 11.52
C LEU A 202 16.10 -4.47 11.15
N VAL A 203 15.21 -4.89 10.27
CA VAL A 203 15.15 -6.30 9.80
C VAL A 203 16.44 -6.69 9.07
N LYS A 204 16.98 -5.80 8.24
CA LYS A 204 18.25 -6.02 7.54
C LYS A 204 19.42 -6.15 8.49
N ASP A 205 19.51 -5.28 9.49
CA ASP A 205 20.57 -5.31 10.50
C ASP A 205 20.45 -6.57 11.35
N LEU A 206 19.25 -6.95 11.79
CA LEU A 206 19.02 -8.18 12.52
C LEU A 206 19.44 -9.43 11.72
N LYS A 207 19.09 -9.47 10.43
CA LYS A 207 19.46 -10.57 9.55
C LYS A 207 20.97 -10.71 9.41
N ASN A 208 21.71 -9.59 9.41
CA ASN A 208 23.15 -9.58 9.28
C ASN A 208 23.85 -9.92 10.62
N ASP A 209 23.37 -9.36 11.72
CA ASP A 209 24.06 -9.42 13.01
C ASP A 209 23.64 -10.65 13.82
N LYS A 210 22.39 -11.10 13.67
CA LYS A 210 21.75 -12.19 14.43
C LYS A 210 20.84 -13.04 13.54
N PRO A 211 21.36 -13.74 12.53
CA PRO A 211 20.56 -14.47 11.56
C PRO A 211 19.66 -15.55 12.22
N GLU A 212 20.10 -16.17 13.31
CA GLU A 212 19.30 -17.12 14.05
C GLU A 212 18.03 -16.52 14.66
N TYR A 213 18.10 -15.27 15.14
CA TYR A 213 16.92 -14.56 15.65
C TYR A 213 15.99 -14.10 14.53
N PHE A 214 16.58 -13.69 13.40
CA PHE A 214 15.79 -13.33 12.22
C PHE A 214 14.93 -14.51 11.75
N GLU A 215 15.49 -15.74 11.67
CA GLU A 215 14.71 -16.91 11.25
C GLU A 215 13.63 -17.29 12.27
N ILE A 216 13.90 -17.20 13.57
CA ILE A 216 12.87 -17.41 14.62
C ILE A 216 11.72 -16.43 14.47
N LEU A 217 12.00 -15.14 14.29
CA LEU A 217 10.98 -14.10 14.17
C LEU A 217 10.16 -14.17 12.87
N LYS A 218 10.69 -14.87 11.85
CA LYS A 218 10.00 -15.19 10.61
C LYS A 218 9.08 -16.40 10.69
N GLU A 219 9.47 -17.40 11.50
CA GLU A 219 8.80 -18.69 11.53
C GLU A 219 7.80 -18.82 12.68
N PHE A 220 8.01 -18.08 13.76
CA PHE A 220 7.21 -18.23 14.96
C PHE A 220 6.01 -17.29 14.96
N ASP A 221 4.81 -17.85 14.91
CA ASP A 221 3.58 -17.08 15.04
C ASP A 221 3.41 -16.58 16.48
N VAL A 222 3.23 -15.27 16.61
CA VAL A 222 2.95 -14.58 17.87
C VAL A 222 1.48 -14.23 17.91
N PRO A 223 0.77 -14.57 18.99
CA PRO A 223 -0.62 -14.17 19.17
C PRO A 223 -0.71 -12.68 19.56
N PHE A 224 -1.49 -11.94 18.81
CA PHE A 224 -1.84 -10.55 19.10
C PHE A 224 -3.32 -10.46 19.44
N ARG A 225 -3.63 -9.84 20.54
CA ARG A 225 -4.99 -9.66 21.02
C ARG A 225 -5.20 -8.24 21.52
N GLU A 226 -6.30 -7.64 21.12
CA GLU A 226 -6.77 -6.35 21.62
C GLU A 226 -8.25 -6.46 21.93
N PHE A 227 -8.68 -5.88 23.03
CA PHE A 227 -10.07 -5.96 23.47
C PHE A 227 -10.47 -4.70 24.23
N ASP A 228 -11.71 -4.33 24.08
CA ASP A 228 -12.43 -3.38 24.91
C ASP A 228 -13.66 -4.05 25.55
N GLU A 229 -14.57 -3.26 26.14
CA GLU A 229 -15.77 -3.79 26.81
C GLU A 229 -16.70 -4.59 25.87
N ASN A 230 -16.71 -4.28 24.56
CA ASN A 230 -17.68 -4.79 23.59
C ASN A 230 -17.06 -5.56 22.43
N ASN A 231 -15.75 -5.40 22.21
CA ASN A 231 -15.06 -5.89 21.02
C ASN A 231 -13.79 -6.63 21.37
N GLU A 232 -13.44 -7.58 20.54
CA GLU A 232 -12.17 -8.31 20.60
C GLU A 232 -11.65 -8.52 19.19
N THR A 233 -10.37 -8.23 18.97
CA THR A 233 -9.64 -8.57 17.76
C THR A 233 -8.49 -9.51 18.09
N TYR A 234 -8.25 -10.48 17.20
CA TYR A 234 -7.22 -11.49 17.38
C TYR A 234 -6.59 -11.88 16.05
N ALA A 235 -5.28 -11.94 16.03
CA ALA A 235 -4.51 -12.46 14.92
C ALA A 235 -3.27 -13.18 15.42
N GLU A 236 -2.82 -14.18 14.67
CA GLU A 236 -1.52 -14.82 14.84
C GLU A 236 -0.67 -14.54 13.57
N ALA A 237 0.54 -14.15 13.76
CA ALA A 237 1.46 -13.90 12.67
C ALA A 237 2.92 -13.87 13.17
N PRO A 238 3.89 -14.19 12.30
CA PRO A 238 5.29 -13.92 12.61
C PRO A 238 5.54 -12.42 12.68
N LEU A 239 6.53 -12.03 13.49
CA LEU A 239 6.93 -10.61 13.62
C LEU A 239 7.56 -10.06 12.35
N ILE A 240 8.18 -10.92 11.55
CA ILE A 240 8.77 -10.59 10.24
C ILE A 240 8.04 -11.42 9.17
N LYS A 241 7.42 -10.75 8.21
CA LYS A 241 6.71 -11.38 7.09
C LYS A 241 7.47 -11.22 5.78
#